data_b5112b1e5194e83d5aaa113e02359c1f
#
_entry.id   b5112b1e5194e83d5aaa113e02359c1f
#
_cell.length_a   1.000
_cell.length_b   1.000
_cell.length_c   1.000
_cell.angle_alpha   90.00
_cell.angle_beta   90.00
_cell.angle_gamma   90.00
#
_symmetry.space_group_name_H-M   'P 1'
#
loop_
_entity.id
_entity.type
_entity.pdbx_description
1 polymer ?
#
loop_
_entity_poly.entity_id
_entity_poly.type
_entity_poly.pdbx_seq_one_letter_code
_entity_poly.pdbx_strand_id
1 'polypeptide(L)'
;EFFKKRGVEVVLEITNVPDNLEFADIKNLTQTAVGMFADGTFDELYMVYNHYVSAISQVVQEDKLLPLTEFKSDEAGSEELTASYEFEPSAEEILEVLLPQYAESLIFGAILDSKASEHTARMTAMKNATDNAHDLIGNLSLVYNRARQAAITQEITEIVGGAAALE
;
A
#
# COMPACT_ATOMS: atom_id res chain seq x y z
N GLU A 1 15.95 -5.42 -9.84
CA GLU A 1 16.98 -6.42 -9.47
C GLU A 1 16.41 -7.78 -9.02
N PHE A 2 15.32 -7.83 -8.24
CA PHE A 2 14.74 -9.06 -7.68
C PHE A 2 14.29 -10.05 -8.80
N PHE A 3 13.53 -9.56 -9.75
CA PHE A 3 13.02 -10.38 -10.86
C PHE A 3 14.12 -10.78 -11.83
N LYS A 4 15.04 -9.87 -12.13
CA LYS A 4 16.22 -10.16 -13.00
C LYS A 4 17.08 -11.28 -12.42
N LYS A 5 17.30 -11.31 -11.10
CA LYS A 5 18.05 -12.39 -10.42
C LYS A 5 17.36 -13.76 -10.48
N ARG A 6 16.05 -13.79 -10.72
CA ARG A 6 15.24 -15.02 -10.85
C ARG A 6 15.03 -15.46 -12.29
N GLY A 7 15.67 -14.79 -13.26
CA GLY A 7 15.55 -15.12 -14.68
C GLY A 7 14.23 -14.69 -15.31
N VAL A 8 13.47 -13.81 -14.64
CA VAL A 8 12.25 -13.23 -15.21
C VAL A 8 12.65 -12.07 -16.11
N GLU A 9 12.15 -12.06 -17.32
CA GLU A 9 12.34 -10.97 -18.27
C GLU A 9 11.56 -9.74 -17.79
N VAL A 10 12.27 -8.62 -17.62
CA VAL A 10 11.66 -7.33 -17.24
C VAL A 10 11.66 -6.45 -18.48
N VAL A 11 10.50 -6.32 -19.10
CA VAL A 11 10.30 -5.55 -20.33
C VAL A 11 10.23 -4.06 -20.04
N LEU A 12 9.59 -3.67 -18.93
CA LEU A 12 9.43 -2.28 -18.56
C LEU A 12 9.63 -2.11 -17.05
N GLU A 13 10.39 -1.09 -16.66
CA GLU A 13 10.69 -0.79 -15.26
C GLU A 13 10.52 0.71 -15.03
N ILE A 14 9.67 1.08 -14.08
CA ILE A 14 9.53 2.45 -13.63
C ILE A 14 10.01 2.53 -12.18
N THR A 15 10.96 3.39 -11.93
CA THR A 15 11.52 3.65 -10.61
C THR A 15 11.25 5.09 -10.19
N ASN A 16 11.32 5.36 -8.89
CA ASN A 16 11.11 6.69 -8.32
C ASN A 16 9.72 7.30 -8.63
N VAL A 17 8.69 6.45 -8.55
CA VAL A 17 7.30 6.92 -8.68
C VAL A 17 7.00 7.91 -7.54
N PRO A 18 6.61 9.16 -7.84
CA PRO A 18 6.33 10.16 -6.82
C PRO A 18 5.15 9.75 -5.93
N ASP A 19 5.11 10.25 -4.70
CA ASP A 19 3.98 9.97 -3.80
C ASP A 19 2.68 10.62 -4.31
N ASN A 20 2.80 11.78 -4.94
CA ASN A 20 1.68 12.43 -5.62
C ASN A 20 1.68 12.03 -7.10
N LEU A 21 1.09 10.88 -7.39
CA LEU A 21 1.00 10.34 -8.73
C LEU A 21 -0.17 10.96 -9.48
N GLU A 22 0.10 11.53 -10.63
CA GLU A 22 -0.93 12.03 -11.53
C GLU A 22 -1.33 10.97 -12.56
N PHE A 23 -2.57 11.04 -13.03
CA PHE A 23 -3.07 10.12 -14.07
C PHE A 23 -2.23 10.15 -15.34
N ALA A 24 -1.71 11.33 -15.68
CA ALA A 24 -0.83 11.52 -16.85
C ALA A 24 0.47 10.71 -16.78
N ASP A 25 1.01 10.49 -15.57
CA ASP A 25 2.26 9.73 -15.38
C ASP A 25 2.09 8.24 -15.74
N ILE A 26 0.88 7.73 -15.55
CA ILE A 26 0.57 6.31 -15.79
C ILE A 26 0.09 6.07 -17.21
N LYS A 27 -0.47 7.09 -17.85
CA LYS A 27 -1.00 6.99 -19.20
C LYS A 27 0.02 6.40 -20.18
N ASN A 28 1.24 6.90 -20.17
CA ASN A 28 2.29 6.42 -21.05
C ASN A 28 2.66 4.94 -20.79
N LEU A 29 2.70 4.53 -19.51
CA LEU A 29 2.94 3.13 -19.12
C LEU A 29 1.84 2.23 -19.67
N THR A 30 0.59 2.60 -19.44
CA THR A 30 -0.57 1.82 -19.87
C THR A 30 -0.63 1.72 -21.39
N GLN A 31 -0.43 2.83 -22.09
CA GLN A 31 -0.41 2.84 -23.56
C GLN A 31 0.70 1.94 -24.12
N THR A 32 1.87 1.93 -23.49
CA THR A 32 2.94 1.00 -23.89
C THR A 32 2.52 -0.45 -23.67
N ALA A 33 1.94 -0.78 -22.51
CA ALA A 33 1.49 -2.15 -22.22
C ALA A 33 0.36 -2.61 -23.14
N VAL A 34 -0.63 -1.73 -23.39
CA VAL A 34 -1.74 -2.01 -24.33
C VAL A 34 -1.20 -2.16 -25.76
N GLY A 35 -0.26 -1.32 -26.17
CA GLY A 35 0.39 -1.44 -27.49
C GLY A 35 1.11 -2.77 -27.67
N MET A 36 1.86 -3.23 -26.67
CA MET A 36 2.55 -4.52 -26.69
C MET A 36 1.58 -5.71 -26.78
N PHE A 37 0.42 -5.59 -26.12
CA PHE A 37 -0.66 -6.58 -26.25
C PHE A 37 -1.24 -6.59 -27.66
N ALA A 38 -1.51 -5.41 -28.23
CA ALA A 38 -2.02 -5.29 -29.60
C ALA A 38 -1.03 -5.83 -30.64
N ASP A 39 0.27 -5.66 -30.41
CA ASP A 39 1.34 -6.20 -31.26
C ASP A 39 1.58 -7.72 -31.07
N GLY A 40 0.85 -8.36 -30.14
CA GLY A 40 0.98 -9.80 -29.87
C GLY A 40 2.27 -10.19 -29.15
N THR A 41 2.88 -9.27 -28.41
CA THR A 41 4.07 -9.57 -27.59
C THR A 41 3.73 -10.50 -26.43
N PHE A 42 2.51 -10.43 -25.92
CA PHE A 42 1.95 -11.34 -24.92
C PHE A 42 0.43 -11.50 -25.13
N ASP A 43 -0.11 -12.62 -24.67
CA ASP A 43 -1.52 -12.98 -24.85
C ASP A 43 -2.39 -12.54 -23.68
N GLU A 44 -1.81 -12.35 -22.51
CA GLU A 44 -2.53 -11.97 -21.27
C GLU A 44 -1.70 -11.01 -20.44
N LEU A 45 -2.38 -10.08 -19.79
CA LEU A 45 -1.80 -9.13 -18.83
C LEU A 45 -2.52 -9.23 -17.51
N TYR A 46 -1.78 -9.49 -16.45
CA TYR A 46 -2.28 -9.52 -15.08
C TYR A 46 -1.70 -8.38 -14.26
N MET A 47 -2.51 -7.82 -13.39
CA MET A 47 -2.11 -6.88 -12.35
C MET A 47 -2.04 -7.60 -11.01
N VAL A 48 -0.91 -7.43 -10.31
CA VAL A 48 -0.77 -7.90 -8.92
C VAL A 48 -0.49 -6.69 -8.04
N TYR A 49 -1.37 -6.42 -7.09
CA TYR A 49 -1.28 -5.23 -6.24
C TYR A 49 -1.85 -5.51 -4.84
N ASN A 50 -1.61 -4.57 -3.91
CA ASN A 50 -2.17 -4.65 -2.57
C ASN A 50 -3.50 -3.88 -2.52
N HIS A 51 -4.60 -4.61 -2.37
CA HIS A 51 -5.92 -4.04 -2.19
C HIS A 51 -6.13 -3.59 -0.74
N TYR A 52 -6.58 -2.36 -0.58
CA TYR A 52 -6.91 -1.78 0.71
C TYR A 52 -8.32 -2.18 1.16
N VAL A 53 -8.40 -3.02 2.18
CA VAL A 53 -9.68 -3.42 2.79
C VAL A 53 -10.00 -2.56 4.00
N SER A 54 -9.00 -2.35 4.87
CA SER A 54 -9.13 -1.54 6.08
C SER A 54 -7.76 -1.09 6.61
N ALA A 55 -7.75 -0.24 7.62
CA ALA A 55 -6.51 0.24 8.25
C ALA A 55 -5.62 -0.88 8.82
N ILE A 56 -6.19 -2.05 9.11
CA ILE A 56 -5.48 -3.20 9.68
C ILE A 56 -5.41 -4.39 8.73
N SER A 57 -6.05 -4.31 7.58
CA SER A 57 -6.13 -5.43 6.62
C SER A 57 -5.89 -4.94 5.20
N GLN A 58 -4.84 -5.46 4.58
CA GLN A 58 -4.53 -5.32 3.17
C GLN A 58 -4.36 -6.71 2.59
N VAL A 59 -4.86 -6.92 1.38
CA VAL A 59 -4.86 -8.22 0.72
C VAL A 59 -4.18 -8.09 -0.64
N VAL A 60 -3.30 -9.05 -0.95
CA VAL A 60 -2.74 -9.14 -2.30
C VAL A 60 -3.84 -9.61 -3.24
N GLN A 61 -4.09 -8.84 -4.28
CA GLN A 61 -5.07 -9.13 -5.31
C GLN A 61 -4.37 -9.31 -6.65
N GLU A 62 -4.86 -10.26 -7.42
CA GLU A 62 -4.47 -10.53 -8.79
C GLU A 62 -5.70 -10.37 -9.68
N ASP A 63 -5.64 -9.44 -10.61
CA ASP A 63 -6.71 -9.20 -11.56
C ASP A 63 -6.18 -9.30 -13.00
N LYS A 64 -6.93 -9.98 -13.85
CA LYS A 64 -6.63 -10.03 -15.28
C LYS A 64 -7.06 -8.71 -15.92
N LEU A 65 -6.10 -7.99 -16.49
CA LEU A 65 -6.36 -6.72 -17.14
C LEU A 65 -6.69 -6.89 -18.64
N LEU A 66 -5.93 -7.74 -19.33
CA LEU A 66 -6.11 -7.98 -20.75
C LEU A 66 -6.10 -9.49 -21.07
N PRO A 67 -6.91 -9.98 -22.01
CA PRO A 67 -8.02 -9.26 -22.65
C PRO A 67 -9.15 -8.94 -21.67
N LEU A 68 -9.90 -7.87 -21.94
CA LEU A 68 -11.07 -7.45 -21.17
C LEU A 68 -12.26 -8.37 -21.49
N THR A 69 -12.23 -9.60 -20.99
CA THR A 69 -13.25 -10.62 -21.29
C THR A 69 -14.36 -10.70 -20.26
N GLU A 70 -14.11 -10.19 -19.04
CA GLU A 70 -15.08 -10.25 -17.95
C GLU A 70 -15.36 -8.83 -17.43
N PHE A 71 -16.42 -8.24 -17.95
CA PHE A 71 -17.07 -7.18 -17.18
C PHE A 71 -17.78 -7.89 -16.03
N LYS A 72 -17.29 -7.75 -14.80
CA LYS A 72 -18.08 -8.13 -13.62
C LYS A 72 -19.32 -7.25 -13.62
N SER A 73 -20.37 -7.68 -14.32
CA SER A 73 -21.69 -7.19 -14.02
C SER A 73 -21.97 -7.68 -12.61
N ASP A 74 -22.13 -6.77 -11.65
CA ASP A 74 -22.73 -7.11 -10.38
C ASP A 74 -24.14 -7.64 -10.70
N GLU A 75 -24.23 -8.95 -10.94
CA GLU A 75 -25.49 -9.68 -11.03
C GLU A 75 -26.12 -9.75 -9.64
N ALA A 76 -26.47 -8.60 -9.11
CA ALA A 76 -27.50 -8.49 -8.11
C ALA A 76 -28.82 -8.35 -8.87
N GLY A 77 -29.34 -9.49 -9.33
CA GLY A 77 -30.74 -9.75 -9.57
C GLY A 77 -31.61 -8.57 -10.00
N SER A 78 -31.43 -8.08 -11.22
CA SER A 78 -32.50 -7.31 -11.86
C SER A 78 -32.63 -7.74 -13.32
N GLU A 79 -33.54 -8.69 -13.53
CA GLU A 79 -34.20 -8.93 -14.82
C GLU A 79 -35.05 -7.72 -15.25
N GLU A 80 -34.65 -6.49 -14.97
CA GLU A 80 -35.46 -5.35 -15.36
C GLU A 80 -34.65 -4.27 -16.02
N LEU A 81 -35.00 -4.08 -17.29
CA LEU A 81 -34.67 -2.92 -18.12
C LEU A 81 -33.21 -2.84 -18.62
N THR A 82 -32.87 -3.73 -19.55
CA THR A 82 -31.87 -3.36 -20.57
C THR A 82 -32.41 -2.17 -21.35
N ALA A 83 -32.17 -0.96 -20.84
CA ALA A 83 -32.38 0.23 -21.63
C ALA A 83 -31.57 0.05 -22.92
N SER A 84 -32.22 0.06 -24.05
CA SER A 84 -31.54 0.05 -25.34
C SER A 84 -30.82 1.39 -25.47
N TYR A 85 -29.49 1.36 -25.27
CA TYR A 85 -28.68 2.55 -25.51
C TYR A 85 -28.47 2.76 -27.02
N GLU A 86 -28.75 3.95 -27.49
CA GLU A 86 -28.36 4.38 -28.84
C GLU A 86 -26.93 4.87 -28.80
N PHE A 87 -26.08 4.37 -29.68
CA PHE A 87 -24.67 4.73 -29.78
C PHE A 87 -24.47 5.64 -31.01
N GLU A 88 -23.85 6.79 -30.80
CA GLU A 88 -23.41 7.69 -31.86
C GLU A 88 -21.91 7.93 -31.78
N PRO A 89 -21.14 7.69 -32.84
CA PRO A 89 -21.55 7.25 -34.17
C PRO A 89 -21.83 5.73 -34.26
N SER A 90 -21.10 4.88 -33.55
CA SER A 90 -21.31 3.43 -33.48
C SER A 90 -20.75 2.85 -32.18
N ALA A 91 -21.24 1.68 -31.78
CA ALA A 91 -20.74 1.00 -30.57
C ALA A 91 -19.25 0.66 -30.69
N GLU A 92 -18.80 0.22 -31.88
CA GLU A 92 -17.43 -0.15 -32.17
C GLU A 92 -16.48 1.05 -32.02
N GLU A 93 -16.80 2.19 -32.60
CA GLU A 93 -15.98 3.39 -32.53
C GLU A 93 -15.88 3.94 -31.10
N ILE A 94 -16.97 3.86 -30.35
CA ILE A 94 -16.97 4.26 -28.93
C ILE A 94 -16.08 3.32 -28.10
N LEU A 95 -16.18 2.00 -28.32
CA LEU A 95 -15.39 1.00 -27.58
C LEU A 95 -13.89 1.11 -27.90
N GLU A 96 -13.50 1.43 -29.13
CA GLU A 96 -12.10 1.67 -29.47
C GLU A 96 -11.44 2.78 -28.64
N VAL A 97 -12.21 3.77 -28.22
CA VAL A 97 -11.75 4.87 -27.36
C VAL A 97 -11.89 4.54 -25.88
N LEU A 98 -12.99 3.91 -25.49
CA LEU A 98 -13.27 3.65 -24.08
C LEU A 98 -12.43 2.51 -23.47
N LEU A 99 -12.15 1.43 -24.22
CA LEU A 99 -11.42 0.30 -23.69
C LEU A 99 -10.01 0.65 -23.23
N PRO A 100 -9.20 1.41 -23.98
CA PRO A 100 -7.92 1.88 -23.49
C PRO A 100 -8.03 2.78 -22.25
N GLN A 101 -9.01 3.69 -22.21
CA GLN A 101 -9.24 4.56 -21.06
C GLN A 101 -9.67 3.77 -19.82
N TYR A 102 -10.46 2.72 -20.02
CA TYR A 102 -10.86 1.82 -18.92
C TYR A 102 -9.64 1.08 -18.36
N ALA A 103 -8.78 0.53 -19.21
CA ALA A 103 -7.54 -0.09 -18.79
C ALA A 103 -6.61 0.89 -18.04
N GLU A 104 -6.49 2.13 -18.53
CA GLU A 104 -5.75 3.21 -17.86
C GLU A 104 -6.31 3.47 -16.46
N SER A 105 -7.64 3.52 -16.32
CA SER A 105 -8.32 3.76 -15.05
C SER A 105 -8.14 2.62 -14.06
N LEU A 106 -8.18 1.37 -14.52
CA LEU A 106 -7.93 0.19 -13.68
C LEU A 106 -6.50 0.17 -13.13
N ILE A 107 -5.51 0.40 -13.98
CA ILE A 107 -4.11 0.45 -13.55
C ILE A 107 -3.88 1.60 -12.55
N PHE A 108 -4.44 2.78 -12.82
CA PHE A 108 -4.34 3.92 -11.92
C PHE A 108 -4.97 3.62 -10.56
N GLY A 109 -6.17 3.04 -10.55
CA GLY A 109 -6.86 2.61 -9.34
C GLY A 109 -6.05 1.61 -8.52
N ALA A 110 -5.47 0.59 -9.16
CA ALA A 110 -4.63 -0.41 -8.50
C ALA A 110 -3.36 0.19 -7.86
N ILE A 111 -2.74 1.17 -8.53
CA ILE A 111 -1.57 1.86 -7.98
C ILE A 111 -1.95 2.73 -6.78
N LEU A 112 -3.06 3.47 -6.86
CA LEU A 112 -3.55 4.27 -5.74
C LEU A 112 -3.92 3.40 -4.55
N ASP A 113 -4.57 2.28 -4.78
CA ASP A 113 -4.96 1.32 -3.76
C ASP A 113 -3.72 0.71 -3.07
N SER A 114 -2.72 0.33 -3.86
CA SER A 114 -1.43 -0.14 -3.35
C SER A 114 -0.70 0.92 -2.52
N LYS A 115 -0.69 2.19 -2.94
CA LYS A 115 -0.12 3.29 -2.17
C LYS A 115 -0.88 3.55 -0.87
N ALA A 116 -2.21 3.54 -0.91
CA ALA A 116 -3.04 3.67 0.29
C ALA A 116 -2.75 2.54 1.29
N SER A 117 -2.60 1.32 0.80
CA SER A 117 -2.22 0.15 1.60
C SER A 117 -0.85 0.33 2.25
N GLU A 118 0.15 0.78 1.51
CA GLU A 118 1.49 1.04 2.02
C GLU A 118 1.50 2.13 3.10
N HIS A 119 0.86 3.27 2.84
CA HIS A 119 0.82 4.38 3.81
C HIS A 119 0.10 3.98 5.09
N THR A 120 -0.98 3.22 5.00
CA THR A 120 -1.74 2.75 6.16
C THR A 120 -0.96 1.73 6.98
N ALA A 121 -0.30 0.77 6.32
CA ALA A 121 0.57 -0.19 7.00
C ALA A 121 1.73 0.51 7.73
N ARG A 122 2.36 1.48 7.08
CA ARG A 122 3.42 2.31 7.68
C ARG A 122 2.90 3.09 8.88
N MET A 123 1.75 3.75 8.76
CA MET A 123 1.12 4.49 9.85
C MET A 123 0.86 3.59 11.05
N THR A 124 0.30 2.41 10.84
CA THR A 124 0.02 1.43 11.90
C THR A 124 1.31 0.93 12.56
N ALA A 125 2.33 0.62 11.78
CA ALA A 125 3.63 0.20 12.29
C ALA A 125 4.30 1.29 13.14
N MET A 126 4.27 2.54 12.68
CA MET A 126 4.85 3.68 13.42
C MET A 126 4.07 3.99 14.69
N LYS A 127 2.74 3.86 14.66
CA LYS A 127 1.92 3.99 15.87
C LYS A 127 2.31 2.95 16.92
N ASN A 128 2.37 1.68 16.54
CA ASN A 128 2.78 0.60 17.44
C ASN A 128 4.20 0.82 17.99
N ALA A 129 5.13 1.29 17.16
CA ALA A 129 6.48 1.63 17.60
C ALA A 129 6.49 2.77 18.64
N THR A 130 5.66 3.79 18.43
CA THR A 130 5.51 4.92 19.36
C THR A 130 4.93 4.47 20.69
N ASP A 131 3.87 3.66 20.66
CA ASP A 131 3.24 3.13 21.87
C ASP A 131 4.22 2.27 22.68
N ASN A 132 4.97 1.36 22.01
CA ASN A 132 6.02 0.58 22.65
C ASN A 132 7.14 1.45 23.25
N ALA A 133 7.51 2.54 22.59
CA ALA A 133 8.51 3.48 23.10
C ALA A 133 8.01 4.19 24.36
N HIS A 134 6.75 4.60 24.41
CA HIS A 134 6.15 5.19 25.60
C HIS A 134 6.13 4.23 26.78
N ASP A 135 5.75 2.98 26.58
CA ASP A 135 5.78 1.95 27.60
C ASP A 135 7.20 1.71 28.15
N LEU A 136 8.18 1.66 27.25
CA LEU A 136 9.58 1.51 27.65
C LEU A 136 10.08 2.70 28.46
N ILE A 137 9.74 3.93 28.07
CA ILE A 137 10.08 5.16 28.82
C ILE A 137 9.45 5.12 30.20
N GLY A 138 8.19 4.71 30.31
CA GLY A 138 7.49 4.53 31.61
C GLY A 138 8.21 3.56 32.52
N ASN A 139 8.56 2.38 32.00
CA ASN A 139 9.27 1.35 32.76
C ASN A 139 10.67 1.81 33.19
N LEU A 140 11.43 2.42 32.28
CA LEU A 140 12.77 2.95 32.58
C LEU A 140 12.71 4.07 33.62
N SER A 141 11.70 4.93 33.57
CA SER A 141 11.50 5.99 34.54
C SER A 141 11.22 5.44 35.95
N LEU A 142 10.47 4.36 36.06
CA LEU A 142 10.26 3.66 37.34
C LEU A 142 11.58 3.07 37.89
N VAL A 143 12.34 2.39 37.05
CA VAL A 143 13.63 1.80 37.42
C VAL A 143 14.61 2.90 37.85
N TYR A 144 14.71 3.97 37.08
CA TYR A 144 15.55 5.12 37.39
C TYR A 144 15.18 5.76 38.75
N ASN A 145 13.90 6.02 38.98
CA ASN A 145 13.45 6.62 40.25
C ASN A 145 13.73 5.71 41.44
N ARG A 146 13.56 4.38 41.31
CA ARG A 146 13.92 3.44 42.37
C ARG A 146 15.42 3.45 42.65
N ALA A 147 16.25 3.41 41.59
CA ALA A 147 17.69 3.46 41.74
C ALA A 147 18.16 4.78 42.39
N ARG A 148 17.58 5.91 41.97
CA ARG A 148 17.85 7.22 42.54
C ARG A 148 17.49 7.27 44.02
N GLN A 149 16.30 6.80 44.40
CA GLN A 149 15.88 6.76 45.82
C GLN A 149 16.79 5.84 46.66
N ALA A 150 17.18 4.68 46.13
CA ALA A 150 18.12 3.79 46.81
C ALA A 150 19.48 4.44 47.04
N ALA A 151 20.04 5.12 46.02
CA ALA A 151 21.30 5.84 46.16
C ALA A 151 21.23 6.96 47.19
N ILE A 152 20.19 7.79 47.15
CA ILE A 152 19.98 8.86 48.16
C ILE A 152 19.85 8.27 49.56
N THR A 153 19.09 7.19 49.74
CA THR A 153 18.93 6.54 51.03
C THR A 153 20.25 5.97 51.54
N GLN A 154 21.03 5.39 50.66
CA GLN A 154 22.35 4.86 51.00
C GLN A 154 23.29 5.97 51.46
N GLU A 155 23.39 7.07 50.74
CA GLU A 155 24.21 8.23 51.11
C GLU A 155 23.80 8.81 52.47
N ILE A 156 22.50 8.96 52.73
CA ILE A 156 22.00 9.42 54.02
C ILE A 156 22.41 8.46 55.14
N THR A 157 22.27 7.15 54.92
CA THR A 157 22.61 6.11 55.90
C THR A 157 24.10 6.11 56.22
N GLU A 158 24.94 6.27 55.20
CA GLU A 158 26.41 6.36 55.33
C GLU A 158 26.82 7.60 56.14
N ILE A 159 26.17 8.74 55.87
CA ILE A 159 26.44 10.00 56.62
C ILE A 159 26.02 9.86 58.09
N VAL A 160 24.81 9.32 58.32
CA VAL A 160 24.27 9.16 59.70
C VAL A 160 25.12 8.11 60.48
N GLY A 161 25.50 7.00 59.78
CA GLY A 161 26.34 5.96 60.40
C GLY A 161 27.76 6.47 60.71
N GLY A 162 28.31 7.31 59.80
CA GLY A 162 29.59 7.95 60.04
C GLY A 162 29.57 8.98 61.20
N ALA A 163 28.49 9.75 61.36
CA ALA A 163 28.31 10.65 62.48
C ALA A 163 28.18 9.91 63.81
N ALA A 164 27.38 8.83 63.85
CA ALA A 164 27.23 8.02 65.05
C ALA A 164 28.51 7.25 65.50
N ALA A 165 29.45 7.03 64.59
CA ALA A 165 30.75 6.43 64.92
C ALA A 165 31.79 7.40 65.49
N LEU A 166 31.50 8.69 65.44
CA LEU A 166 32.35 9.78 65.96
C LEU A 166 31.96 10.26 67.34
N GLU A 167 30.76 9.84 67.81
CA GLU A 167 30.33 10.01 69.24
C GLU A 167 30.76 8.80 70.08
#